data_ee1a7950130a4d8d9c5e4d671d62d6b5
#
_entry.id   ee1a7950130a4d8d9c5e4d671d62d6b5
#
_cell.length_a   1.000
_cell.length_b   1.000
_cell.length_c   1.000
_cell.angle_alpha   90.00
_cell.angle_beta   90.00
_cell.angle_gamma   90.00
#
_symmetry.space_group_name_H-M   'P 1'
#
loop_
_entity.id
_entity.type
_entity.pdbx_description
1 polymer ?
#
loop_
_entity_poly.entity_id
_entity_poly.type
_entity_poly.pdbx_seq_one_letter_code
_entity_poly.pdbx_strand_id
1 'polypeptide(L)'
;TTNSGGINQGVTVNSGVTLTNNAALGSDSGTITNSGTINTSASNIKGAVTNNNTLNLSGGTLSKAVSGSGTTNITGAVTSNSAISQAINVVAAGDLTINANNIGGAVTNAGDLILTGGTLSKVVSGSGKTTITGNTTNNSGINQGVNVNSGVTLTNNAALGSENGAITNSGTITSNAGNIKGTVTNNNTLNLSGGTLSKAVSGSGTTNITGAVTSNSAISQAINIIAAGDLTISAGNIGGAVTNAGDLILTGGTLSKAVSGAGLTTISGNTTNNGGINQAVKVNSGVTLANNAALGSANGAITNAGTINSNADYIKGTVANSGSLNLSGGTLNKAVSGSGTTTITGNTTNNAGINQGVKVNNGVTLTNNAALGSDSGAITNAGTINSNADYIKGTVANSGSL
;
A
#
# COMPACT_ATOMS: atom_id res chain seq x y z
N THR A 1 -42.34 6.62 33.55
CA THR A 1 -42.56 5.39 34.37
C THR A 1 -41.22 4.76 34.70
N THR A 2 -41.06 4.28 35.95
CA THR A 2 -39.86 3.55 36.38
C THR A 2 -40.25 2.11 36.73
N ASN A 3 -39.51 1.13 36.20
CA ASN A 3 -39.59 -0.26 36.57
C ASN A 3 -38.38 -0.63 37.45
N SER A 4 -38.64 -1.01 38.69
CA SER A 4 -37.62 -1.45 39.65
C SER A 4 -37.82 -2.89 40.14
N GLY A 5 -38.97 -3.50 39.87
CA GLY A 5 -39.35 -4.85 40.34
C GLY A 5 -39.25 -5.95 39.28
N GLY A 6 -39.05 -5.56 38.01
CA GLY A 6 -39.07 -6.50 36.87
C GLY A 6 -40.48 -6.71 36.28
N ILE A 7 -40.52 -6.85 34.96
CA ILE A 7 -41.70 -7.17 34.16
C ILE A 7 -41.37 -8.38 33.30
N ASN A 8 -41.86 -9.55 33.69
CA ASN A 8 -41.52 -10.85 33.08
C ASN A 8 -42.56 -11.32 32.05
N GLN A 9 -43.13 -10.38 31.31
CA GLN A 9 -44.12 -10.64 30.26
C GLN A 9 -43.90 -9.65 29.11
N GLY A 10 -44.73 -9.73 28.05
CA GLY A 10 -44.72 -8.75 26.97
C GLY A 10 -44.97 -7.33 27.50
N VAL A 11 -44.24 -6.39 26.93
CA VAL A 11 -44.28 -4.95 27.30
C VAL A 11 -44.55 -4.10 26.09
N THR A 12 -45.46 -3.15 26.21
CA THR A 12 -45.68 -2.10 25.21
C THR A 12 -45.41 -0.73 25.83
N VAL A 13 -44.48 0.00 25.24
CA VAL A 13 -44.22 1.41 25.57
C VAL A 13 -44.78 2.28 24.44
N ASN A 14 -45.84 3.01 24.77
CA ASN A 14 -46.55 3.86 23.81
C ASN A 14 -45.73 5.11 23.38
N SER A 15 -46.10 5.70 22.26
CA SER A 15 -45.53 6.95 21.80
C SER A 15 -45.60 8.06 22.84
N GLY A 16 -44.56 8.84 23.00
CA GLY A 16 -44.43 9.92 23.99
C GLY A 16 -44.15 9.43 25.43
N VAL A 17 -44.15 8.13 25.69
CA VAL A 17 -43.85 7.57 27.02
C VAL A 17 -42.36 7.26 27.14
N THR A 18 -41.78 7.62 28.30
CA THR A 18 -40.43 7.18 28.70
C THR A 18 -40.52 6.12 29.79
N LEU A 19 -39.92 4.94 29.55
CA LEU A 19 -39.71 3.90 30.54
C LEU A 19 -38.25 3.89 31.00
N THR A 20 -38.00 4.21 32.26
CA THR A 20 -36.71 3.97 32.92
C THR A 20 -36.75 2.58 33.54
N ASN A 21 -35.92 1.68 33.00
CA ASN A 21 -35.98 0.30 33.41
C ASN A 21 -34.69 -0.13 34.15
N ASN A 22 -34.84 -0.44 35.45
CA ASN A 22 -33.76 -0.83 36.34
C ASN A 22 -33.76 -2.33 36.69
N ALA A 23 -34.69 -3.10 36.11
CA ALA A 23 -34.86 -4.52 36.41
C ALA A 23 -35.17 -5.31 35.13
N ALA A 24 -35.43 -6.62 35.25
CA ALA A 24 -35.79 -7.45 34.09
C ALA A 24 -36.95 -6.86 33.27
N LEU A 25 -36.87 -6.88 31.96
CA LEU A 25 -37.90 -6.38 31.04
C LEU A 25 -38.13 -7.40 29.91
N GLY A 26 -39.38 -7.86 29.81
CA GLY A 26 -39.76 -8.92 28.88
C GLY A 26 -39.44 -10.32 29.41
N SER A 27 -39.67 -11.32 28.59
CA SER A 27 -39.31 -12.72 28.83
C SER A 27 -39.02 -13.42 27.51
N ASP A 28 -38.59 -14.68 27.54
CA ASP A 28 -38.33 -15.46 26.33
C ASP A 28 -39.55 -15.58 25.40
N SER A 29 -40.74 -15.59 25.97
CA SER A 29 -42.02 -15.61 25.24
C SER A 29 -42.72 -14.26 25.18
N GLY A 30 -42.23 -13.25 25.90
CA GLY A 30 -42.82 -11.93 26.03
C GLY A 30 -42.01 -10.83 25.31
N THR A 31 -42.47 -10.44 24.12
CA THR A 31 -41.81 -9.40 23.35
C THR A 31 -41.95 -8.00 23.94
N ILE A 32 -40.99 -7.14 23.68
CA ILE A 32 -41.01 -5.73 24.06
C ILE A 32 -41.30 -4.92 22.80
N THR A 33 -42.41 -4.20 22.76
CA THR A 33 -42.74 -3.27 21.66
C THR A 33 -42.57 -1.83 22.17
N ASN A 34 -41.64 -1.11 21.57
CA ASN A 34 -41.32 0.26 21.94
C ASN A 34 -41.66 1.27 20.84
N SER A 35 -42.64 2.11 21.08
CA SER A 35 -42.94 3.29 20.26
C SER A 35 -42.60 4.60 20.98
N GLY A 36 -42.08 4.52 22.21
CA GLY A 36 -41.61 5.65 23.03
C GLY A 36 -40.12 5.60 23.26
N THR A 37 -39.68 5.85 24.48
CA THR A 37 -38.26 5.79 24.88
C THR A 37 -38.08 4.75 25.99
N ILE A 38 -37.13 3.84 25.83
CA ILE A 38 -36.70 2.94 26.90
C ILE A 38 -35.24 3.30 27.27
N ASN A 39 -35.02 3.54 28.57
CA ASN A 39 -33.67 3.68 29.14
C ASN A 39 -33.40 2.47 30.00
N THR A 40 -32.38 1.65 29.68
CA THR A 40 -32.14 0.41 30.40
C THR A 40 -30.68 -0.06 30.25
N SER A 41 -30.25 -0.92 31.19
CA SER A 41 -29.05 -1.75 30.90
C SER A 41 -29.43 -2.84 29.87
N ALA A 42 -28.52 -3.16 28.96
CA ALA A 42 -28.68 -4.23 27.96
C ALA A 42 -28.96 -5.58 28.65
N SER A 43 -28.36 -5.84 29.81
CA SER A 43 -28.56 -7.07 30.61
C SER A 43 -29.97 -7.23 31.14
N ASN A 44 -30.73 -6.15 31.25
CA ASN A 44 -32.11 -6.20 31.73
C ASN A 44 -33.10 -6.60 30.62
N ILE A 45 -32.71 -6.56 29.35
CA ILE A 45 -33.56 -6.99 28.23
C ILE A 45 -33.64 -8.52 28.22
N LYS A 46 -34.81 -9.06 28.52
CA LYS A 46 -35.08 -10.51 28.60
C LYS A 46 -35.97 -11.02 27.47
N GLY A 47 -36.63 -10.15 26.73
CA GLY A 47 -37.44 -10.47 25.55
C GLY A 47 -36.89 -9.81 24.29
N ALA A 48 -37.23 -10.35 23.11
CA ALA A 48 -36.94 -9.71 21.84
C ALA A 48 -37.58 -8.31 21.78
N VAL A 49 -36.88 -7.34 21.20
CA VAL A 49 -37.33 -5.94 21.14
C VAL A 49 -37.72 -5.56 19.72
N THR A 50 -38.95 -5.09 19.56
CA THR A 50 -39.37 -4.32 18.38
C THR A 50 -39.33 -2.84 18.76
N ASN A 51 -38.25 -2.15 18.40
CA ASN A 51 -38.05 -0.73 18.72
C ASN A 51 -38.38 0.15 17.51
N ASN A 52 -39.44 0.91 17.60
CA ASN A 52 -39.90 1.81 16.57
C ASN A 52 -39.55 3.30 16.88
N ASN A 53 -38.87 3.56 18.00
CA ASN A 53 -38.42 4.90 18.35
C ASN A 53 -37.04 4.82 19.05
N THR A 54 -36.93 5.04 20.34
CA THR A 54 -35.64 5.20 21.02
C THR A 54 -35.40 4.09 22.06
N LEU A 55 -34.29 3.36 21.88
CA LEU A 55 -33.80 2.41 22.89
C LEU A 55 -32.41 2.86 23.34
N ASN A 56 -32.25 3.26 24.58
CA ASN A 56 -30.99 3.66 25.17
C ASN A 56 -30.43 2.52 26.04
N LEU A 57 -29.27 1.99 25.69
CA LEU A 57 -28.59 0.91 26.42
C LEU A 57 -27.38 1.47 27.15
N SER A 58 -27.40 1.47 28.46
CA SER A 58 -26.39 2.08 29.34
C SER A 58 -25.23 1.14 29.70
N GLY A 59 -25.25 -0.12 29.25
CA GLY A 59 -24.18 -1.09 29.50
C GLY A 59 -24.70 -2.51 29.67
N GLY A 60 -23.76 -3.45 29.83
CA GLY A 60 -24.06 -4.87 30.05
C GLY A 60 -24.22 -5.67 28.77
N THR A 61 -24.78 -6.89 28.87
CA THR A 61 -24.86 -7.83 27.74
C THR A 61 -26.25 -7.91 27.15
N LEU A 62 -26.40 -7.58 25.88
CA LEU A 62 -27.62 -7.76 25.10
C LEU A 62 -27.67 -9.17 24.51
N SER A 63 -28.55 -10.03 25.04
CA SER A 63 -28.70 -11.41 24.59
C SER A 63 -29.96 -11.63 23.72
N LYS A 64 -30.73 -10.58 23.46
CA LYS A 64 -31.98 -10.64 22.69
C LYS A 64 -31.91 -9.70 21.49
N ALA A 65 -32.47 -10.13 20.37
CA ALA A 65 -32.49 -9.35 19.14
C ALA A 65 -33.28 -8.04 19.31
N VAL A 66 -32.78 -6.99 18.65
CA VAL A 66 -33.46 -5.72 18.51
C VAL A 66 -33.80 -5.50 17.06
N SER A 67 -35.07 -5.24 16.76
CA SER A 67 -35.59 -4.96 15.43
C SER A 67 -36.48 -3.71 15.45
N GLY A 68 -37.03 -3.33 14.30
CA GLY A 68 -37.93 -2.17 14.16
C GLY A 68 -37.31 -1.03 13.40
N SER A 69 -38.00 0.09 13.35
CA SER A 69 -37.61 1.28 12.57
C SER A 69 -36.91 2.39 13.38
N GLY A 70 -36.74 2.16 14.68
CA GLY A 70 -36.14 3.13 15.59
C GLY A 70 -34.63 3.16 15.61
N THR A 71 -34.05 3.71 16.67
CA THR A 71 -32.59 3.79 16.89
C THR A 71 -32.23 3.17 18.22
N THR A 72 -31.16 2.38 18.21
CA THR A 72 -30.50 1.89 19.44
C THR A 72 -29.32 2.79 19.74
N ASN A 73 -29.38 3.52 20.83
CA ASN A 73 -28.27 4.33 21.35
C ASN A 73 -27.47 3.52 22.36
N ILE A 74 -26.18 3.46 22.18
CA ILE A 74 -25.22 2.85 23.10
C ILE A 74 -24.60 3.96 23.92
N THR A 75 -24.96 4.03 25.21
CA THR A 75 -24.59 5.13 26.09
C THR A 75 -23.60 4.71 27.19
N GLY A 76 -23.18 3.46 27.18
CA GLY A 76 -22.15 2.88 28.04
C GLY A 76 -21.58 1.61 27.41
N ALA A 77 -20.85 0.80 28.17
CA ALA A 77 -20.19 -0.41 27.64
C ALA A 77 -21.20 -1.54 27.41
N VAL A 78 -21.58 -1.80 26.17
CA VAL A 78 -22.52 -2.84 25.76
C VAL A 78 -21.82 -3.92 24.96
N THR A 79 -22.02 -5.18 25.35
CA THR A 79 -21.67 -6.34 24.52
C THR A 79 -22.95 -6.92 23.93
N SER A 80 -23.07 -6.97 22.60
CA SER A 80 -24.23 -7.58 21.94
C SER A 80 -23.88 -8.94 21.35
N ASN A 81 -24.53 -9.98 21.90
CA ASN A 81 -24.47 -11.35 21.38
C ASN A 81 -25.59 -11.64 20.37
N SER A 82 -26.46 -10.66 20.11
CA SER A 82 -27.63 -10.78 19.24
C SER A 82 -27.66 -9.66 18.20
N ALA A 83 -28.46 -9.85 17.15
CA ALA A 83 -28.60 -8.88 16.09
C ALA A 83 -29.28 -7.59 16.56
N ILE A 84 -28.77 -6.45 16.11
CA ILE A 84 -29.41 -5.14 16.15
C ILE A 84 -29.71 -4.75 14.70
N SER A 85 -30.97 -4.98 14.27
CA SER A 85 -31.37 -4.87 12.86
C SER A 85 -31.83 -3.46 12.46
N GLN A 86 -31.52 -2.46 13.25
CA GLN A 86 -31.90 -1.06 13.04
C GLN A 86 -30.69 -0.14 13.16
N ALA A 87 -30.89 1.16 13.00
CA ALA A 87 -29.83 2.15 13.18
C ALA A 87 -29.22 2.06 14.59
N ILE A 88 -27.90 2.13 14.65
CA ILE A 88 -27.10 2.12 15.89
C ILE A 88 -26.39 3.46 16.02
N ASN A 89 -26.51 4.07 17.19
CA ASN A 89 -25.79 5.27 17.54
C ASN A 89 -24.95 5.01 18.79
N VAL A 90 -23.63 4.92 18.62
CA VAL A 90 -22.68 4.80 19.74
C VAL A 90 -22.26 6.22 20.12
N VAL A 91 -22.69 6.71 21.25
CA VAL A 91 -22.33 8.07 21.72
C VAL A 91 -20.88 8.12 22.19
N ALA A 92 -20.33 9.31 22.42
CA ALA A 92 -18.91 9.48 22.75
C ALA A 92 -18.43 8.70 23.99
N ALA A 93 -19.31 8.47 24.98
CA ALA A 93 -19.03 7.65 26.16
C ALA A 93 -19.50 6.20 26.03
N GLY A 94 -19.98 5.80 24.86
CA GLY A 94 -20.50 4.48 24.57
C GLY A 94 -19.45 3.58 23.94
N ASP A 95 -19.46 2.29 24.35
CA ASP A 95 -18.64 1.24 23.76
C ASP A 95 -19.56 0.11 23.31
N LEU A 96 -19.44 -0.30 22.05
CA LEU A 96 -20.19 -1.44 21.52
C LEU A 96 -19.25 -2.55 21.08
N THR A 97 -19.33 -3.69 21.74
CA THR A 97 -18.70 -4.95 21.30
C THR A 97 -19.75 -5.82 20.63
N ILE A 98 -19.55 -6.15 19.34
CA ILE A 98 -20.52 -6.87 18.54
C ILE A 98 -19.85 -7.66 17.41
N ASN A 99 -20.43 -8.81 17.03
CA ASN A 99 -20.06 -9.45 15.77
C ASN A 99 -20.64 -8.66 14.59
N ALA A 100 -19.83 -8.45 13.55
CA ALA A 100 -20.25 -7.65 12.39
C ALA A 100 -21.51 -8.19 11.67
N ASN A 101 -21.72 -9.52 11.69
CA ASN A 101 -22.95 -10.14 11.15
C ASN A 101 -24.23 -9.69 11.88
N ASN A 102 -24.09 -9.24 13.12
CA ASN A 102 -25.21 -8.81 13.96
C ASN A 102 -25.59 -7.33 13.78
N ILE A 103 -24.84 -6.60 12.94
CA ILE A 103 -25.13 -5.21 12.61
C ILE A 103 -26.03 -5.16 11.37
N GLY A 104 -27.33 -4.92 11.61
CA GLY A 104 -28.32 -4.89 10.53
C GLY A 104 -28.72 -3.49 10.07
N GLY A 105 -28.27 -2.42 10.74
CA GLY A 105 -28.48 -1.02 10.37
C GLY A 105 -27.19 -0.24 10.29
N ALA A 106 -27.23 0.98 9.72
CA ALA A 106 -26.08 1.88 9.71
C ALA A 106 -25.64 2.24 11.13
N VAL A 107 -24.32 2.39 11.32
CA VAL A 107 -23.74 2.75 12.62
C VAL A 107 -23.18 4.16 12.55
N THR A 108 -23.68 5.04 13.42
CA THR A 108 -23.04 6.32 13.73
C THR A 108 -22.26 6.14 15.01
N ASN A 109 -20.94 6.19 14.94
CA ASN A 109 -20.08 5.89 16.07
C ASN A 109 -19.24 7.12 16.46
N ALA A 110 -19.51 7.67 17.65
CA ALA A 110 -18.70 8.72 18.26
C ALA A 110 -17.82 8.20 19.42
N GLY A 111 -18.07 6.96 19.88
CA GLY A 111 -17.30 6.25 20.91
C GLY A 111 -16.44 5.14 20.33
N ASP A 112 -16.41 3.97 20.96
CA ASP A 112 -15.67 2.81 20.52
C ASP A 112 -16.58 1.71 19.97
N LEU A 113 -16.32 1.26 18.73
CA LEU A 113 -16.96 0.07 18.14
C LEU A 113 -15.94 -1.05 18.06
N ILE A 114 -16.20 -2.18 18.71
CA ILE A 114 -15.34 -3.35 18.69
C ILE A 114 -16.04 -4.47 17.89
N LEU A 115 -15.44 -4.81 16.74
CA LEU A 115 -15.93 -5.89 15.88
C LEU A 115 -15.18 -7.19 16.20
N THR A 116 -15.94 -8.18 16.67
CA THR A 116 -15.40 -9.49 17.09
C THR A 116 -15.27 -10.50 15.93
N GLY A 117 -15.47 -10.07 14.70
CA GLY A 117 -15.40 -10.87 13.48
C GLY A 117 -16.70 -10.81 12.68
N GLY A 118 -16.75 -11.56 11.58
CA GLY A 118 -17.92 -11.65 10.72
C GLY A 118 -17.90 -10.68 9.54
N THR A 119 -19.04 -10.48 8.89
CA THR A 119 -19.18 -9.64 7.70
C THR A 119 -19.95 -8.36 8.02
N LEU A 120 -19.29 -7.22 7.85
CA LEU A 120 -19.92 -5.91 7.97
C LEU A 120 -20.59 -5.54 6.64
N SER A 121 -21.92 -5.54 6.65
CA SER A 121 -22.77 -5.21 5.50
C SER A 121 -23.43 -3.84 5.60
N LYS A 122 -23.09 -3.05 6.60
CA LYS A 122 -23.64 -1.71 6.86
C LYS A 122 -22.53 -0.72 7.12
N VAL A 123 -22.72 0.51 6.67
CA VAL A 123 -21.74 1.59 6.84
C VAL A 123 -21.54 1.91 8.32
N VAL A 124 -20.29 2.08 8.70
CA VAL A 124 -19.88 2.68 9.97
C VAL A 124 -19.28 4.07 9.69
N SER A 125 -19.79 5.08 10.37
CA SER A 125 -19.34 6.48 10.24
C SER A 125 -19.33 7.18 11.59
N GLY A 126 -18.74 8.36 11.66
CA GLY A 126 -18.67 9.18 12.87
C GLY A 126 -17.26 9.56 13.24
N SER A 127 -17.09 10.19 14.40
CA SER A 127 -15.80 10.67 14.90
C SER A 127 -15.07 9.68 15.81
N GLY A 128 -15.71 8.54 16.12
CA GLY A 128 -15.17 7.52 16.98
C GLY A 128 -14.16 6.61 16.30
N LYS A 129 -13.97 5.42 16.86
CA LYS A 129 -12.97 4.45 16.38
C LYS A 129 -13.59 3.06 16.25
N THR A 130 -13.17 2.33 15.23
CA THR A 130 -13.49 0.91 15.06
C THR A 130 -12.25 0.05 15.33
N THR A 131 -12.36 -0.89 16.27
CA THR A 131 -11.32 -1.87 16.58
C THR A 131 -11.75 -3.25 16.08
N ILE A 132 -10.94 -3.87 15.25
CA ILE A 132 -11.16 -5.21 14.69
C ILE A 132 -10.40 -6.22 15.55
N THR A 133 -11.12 -7.05 16.30
CA THR A 133 -10.55 -8.04 17.23
C THR A 133 -10.75 -9.49 16.77
N GLY A 134 -11.53 -9.73 15.72
CA GLY A 134 -11.70 -11.02 15.06
C GLY A 134 -11.75 -10.85 13.55
N ASN A 135 -11.48 -11.91 12.80
CA ASN A 135 -11.44 -11.88 11.35
C ASN A 135 -12.73 -11.29 10.77
N THR A 136 -12.60 -10.19 10.06
CA THR A 136 -13.73 -9.39 9.58
C THR A 136 -13.63 -9.15 8.08
N THR A 137 -14.79 -9.21 7.41
CA THR A 137 -14.94 -8.76 6.02
C THR A 137 -15.73 -7.46 6.01
N ASN A 138 -15.13 -6.37 5.52
CA ASN A 138 -15.80 -5.09 5.35
C ASN A 138 -16.33 -4.94 3.91
N ASN A 139 -17.66 -5.00 3.74
CA ASN A 139 -18.31 -4.86 2.43
C ASN A 139 -19.03 -3.50 2.24
N SER A 140 -19.11 -2.66 3.29
CA SER A 140 -19.93 -1.45 3.21
C SER A 140 -19.22 -0.14 3.57
N GLY A 141 -18.08 -0.21 4.21
CA GLY A 141 -17.24 0.93 4.56
C GLY A 141 -17.18 1.23 6.05
N ILE A 142 -15.97 1.54 6.50
CA ILE A 142 -15.67 2.04 7.84
C ILE A 142 -15.00 3.41 7.65
N ASN A 143 -15.80 4.48 7.72
CA ASN A 143 -15.40 5.84 7.38
C ASN A 143 -14.92 6.63 8.60
N GLN A 144 -14.08 6.05 9.42
CA GLN A 144 -13.50 6.60 10.65
C GLN A 144 -12.16 5.95 10.97
N GLY A 145 -11.54 6.27 12.10
CA GLY A 145 -10.32 5.61 12.55
C GLY A 145 -10.50 4.10 12.73
N VAL A 146 -9.52 3.31 12.30
CA VAL A 146 -9.56 1.84 12.37
C VAL A 146 -8.30 1.28 13.01
N ASN A 147 -8.49 0.36 13.95
CA ASN A 147 -7.40 -0.47 14.47
C ASN A 147 -7.66 -1.93 14.10
N VAL A 148 -6.68 -2.60 13.52
CA VAL A 148 -6.69 -4.05 13.32
C VAL A 148 -5.70 -4.68 14.27
N ASN A 149 -6.18 -5.53 15.17
CA ASN A 149 -5.35 -6.15 16.20
C ASN A 149 -4.42 -7.22 15.62
N SER A 150 -3.37 -7.55 16.37
CA SER A 150 -2.44 -8.62 16.02
C SER A 150 -3.15 -9.98 15.89
N GLY A 151 -2.73 -10.78 14.91
CA GLY A 151 -3.32 -12.09 14.61
C GLY A 151 -4.67 -12.05 13.89
N VAL A 152 -5.20 -10.86 13.61
CA VAL A 152 -6.50 -10.67 12.97
C VAL A 152 -6.34 -10.32 11.49
N THR A 153 -7.25 -10.83 10.67
CA THR A 153 -7.34 -10.47 9.24
C THR A 153 -8.57 -9.63 8.97
N LEU A 154 -8.35 -8.46 8.36
CA LEU A 154 -9.40 -7.63 7.76
C LEU A 154 -9.36 -7.77 6.23
N THR A 155 -10.40 -8.40 5.67
CA THR A 155 -10.65 -8.37 4.22
C THR A 155 -11.49 -7.14 3.90
N ASN A 156 -10.91 -6.19 3.18
CA ASN A 156 -11.55 -4.90 2.95
C ASN A 156 -11.96 -4.71 1.49
N ASN A 157 -13.27 -4.73 1.24
CA ASN A 157 -13.86 -4.57 -0.09
C ASN A 157 -14.50 -3.17 -0.30
N ALA A 158 -14.48 -2.30 0.71
CA ALA A 158 -15.09 -0.98 0.67
C ALA A 158 -14.17 0.08 1.32
N ALA A 159 -14.65 1.32 1.46
CA ALA A 159 -13.86 2.38 2.08
C ALA A 159 -13.35 2.00 3.48
N LEU A 160 -12.10 2.29 3.77
CA LEU A 160 -11.44 2.04 5.04
C LEU A 160 -10.68 3.27 5.51
N GLY A 161 -10.99 3.74 6.70
CA GLY A 161 -10.47 5.00 7.22
C GLY A 161 -11.17 6.22 6.62
N SER A 162 -10.70 7.40 6.96
CA SER A 162 -11.15 8.68 6.42
C SER A 162 -10.02 9.69 6.43
N GLU A 163 -10.23 10.89 5.93
CA GLU A 163 -9.19 11.95 5.97
C GLU A 163 -8.70 12.24 7.39
N ASN A 164 -9.62 12.20 8.35
CA ASN A 164 -9.34 12.43 9.77
C ASN A 164 -9.25 11.12 10.58
N GLY A 165 -9.47 9.97 9.95
CA GLY A 165 -9.50 8.66 10.56
C GLY A 165 -8.38 7.76 10.08
N ALA A 166 -7.25 7.76 10.78
CA ALA A 166 -6.09 6.92 10.46
C ALA A 166 -6.39 5.42 10.67
N ILE A 167 -5.64 4.60 9.95
CA ILE A 167 -5.68 3.14 10.06
C ILE A 167 -4.40 2.68 10.76
N THR A 168 -4.54 1.97 11.87
CA THR A 168 -3.42 1.29 12.54
C THR A 168 -3.58 -0.22 12.33
N ASN A 169 -2.61 -0.84 11.69
CA ASN A 169 -2.63 -2.26 11.41
C ASN A 169 -1.52 -3.01 12.16
N SER A 170 -1.90 -3.85 13.10
CA SER A 170 -1.01 -4.81 13.77
C SER A 170 -1.27 -6.25 13.32
N GLY A 171 -2.30 -6.48 12.50
CA GLY A 171 -2.69 -7.75 11.91
C GLY A 171 -2.42 -7.80 10.40
N THR A 172 -3.36 -8.35 9.67
CA THR A 172 -3.31 -8.39 8.20
C THR A 172 -4.49 -7.60 7.63
N ILE A 173 -4.21 -6.67 6.72
CA ILE A 173 -5.23 -6.02 5.89
C ILE A 173 -5.03 -6.49 4.45
N THR A 174 -6.09 -6.98 3.81
CA THR A 174 -6.14 -7.22 2.37
C THR A 174 -7.17 -6.30 1.76
N SER A 175 -6.75 -5.42 0.84
CA SER A 175 -7.59 -4.36 0.28
C SER A 175 -7.20 -4.00 -1.14
N ASN A 176 -8.16 -3.49 -1.93
CA ASN A 176 -7.82 -2.65 -3.05
C ASN A 176 -7.24 -1.32 -2.54
N ALA A 177 -6.15 -0.83 -3.15
CA ALA A 177 -5.48 0.40 -2.71
C ALA A 177 -6.41 1.62 -2.76
N GLY A 178 -7.33 1.67 -3.75
CA GLY A 178 -8.33 2.72 -3.88
C GLY A 178 -9.34 2.78 -2.74
N ASN A 179 -9.48 1.71 -1.97
CA ASN A 179 -10.37 1.66 -0.81
C ASN A 179 -9.72 2.23 0.47
N ILE A 180 -8.41 2.44 0.49
CA ILE A 180 -7.70 3.04 1.62
C ILE A 180 -7.93 4.55 1.60
N LYS A 181 -8.71 5.07 2.55
CA LYS A 181 -9.12 6.48 2.64
C LYS A 181 -8.44 7.26 3.77
N GLY A 182 -7.81 6.56 4.70
CA GLY A 182 -7.00 7.15 5.77
C GLY A 182 -5.51 6.82 5.62
N THR A 183 -4.64 7.62 6.25
CA THR A 183 -3.23 7.27 6.40
C THR A 183 -3.08 5.95 7.13
N VAL A 184 -2.08 5.16 6.75
CA VAL A 184 -1.87 3.82 7.32
C VAL A 184 -0.58 3.77 8.12
N THR A 185 -0.67 3.39 9.38
CA THR A 185 0.46 2.91 10.17
C THR A 185 0.39 1.38 10.16
N ASN A 186 1.19 0.76 9.30
CA ASN A 186 1.20 -0.70 9.15
C ASN A 186 2.40 -1.31 9.90
N ASN A 187 2.13 -2.04 10.98
CA ASN A 187 3.15 -2.70 11.79
C ASN A 187 3.26 -4.20 11.51
N ASN A 188 2.47 -4.74 10.56
CA ASN A 188 2.54 -6.14 10.15
C ASN A 188 2.32 -6.25 8.63
N THR A 189 1.19 -6.72 8.16
CA THR A 189 0.98 -7.05 6.75
C THR A 189 -0.12 -6.20 6.12
N LEU A 190 0.22 -5.50 5.03
CA LEU A 190 -0.75 -4.80 4.18
C LEU A 190 -0.66 -5.37 2.75
N ASN A 191 -1.69 -6.06 2.30
CA ASN A 191 -1.78 -6.59 0.94
C ASN A 191 -2.65 -5.65 0.09
N LEU A 192 -2.08 -5.14 -1.00
CA LEU A 192 -2.76 -4.25 -1.95
C LEU A 192 -2.96 -4.97 -3.28
N SER A 193 -4.22 -5.23 -3.64
CA SER A 193 -4.60 -6.04 -4.81
C SER A 193 -4.78 -5.24 -6.09
N GLY A 194 -4.65 -3.93 -6.07
CA GLY A 194 -4.79 -3.06 -7.23
C GLY A 194 -5.36 -1.69 -6.89
N GLY A 195 -5.52 -0.82 -7.91
CA GLY A 195 -6.08 0.52 -7.76
C GLY A 195 -5.07 1.58 -7.35
N THR A 196 -5.56 2.77 -6.95
CA THR A 196 -4.69 3.92 -6.64
C THR A 196 -4.61 4.17 -5.14
N LEU A 197 -3.41 4.08 -4.58
CA LEU A 197 -3.11 4.45 -3.20
C LEU A 197 -2.84 5.96 -3.14
N SER A 198 -3.77 6.70 -2.52
CA SER A 198 -3.67 8.15 -2.36
C SER A 198 -3.26 8.59 -0.94
N LYS A 199 -3.07 7.65 -0.03
CA LYS A 199 -2.72 7.91 1.37
C LYS A 199 -1.38 7.25 1.72
N ALA A 200 -0.58 7.94 2.54
CA ALA A 200 0.72 7.44 2.94
C ALA A 200 0.62 6.18 3.79
N VAL A 201 1.59 5.29 3.60
CA VAL A 201 1.78 4.09 4.40
C VAL A 201 3.11 4.19 5.13
N SER A 202 3.08 4.02 6.44
CA SER A 202 4.24 4.04 7.34
C SER A 202 4.18 2.85 8.30
N GLY A 203 5.16 2.74 9.18
CA GLY A 203 5.25 1.68 10.21
C GLY A 203 6.38 0.69 9.93
N SER A 204 6.44 -0.35 10.72
CA SER A 204 7.51 -1.36 10.68
C SER A 204 7.18 -2.62 9.87
N GLY A 205 5.98 -2.70 9.33
CA GLY A 205 5.49 -3.87 8.59
C GLY A 205 5.95 -3.93 7.14
N THR A 206 5.25 -4.72 6.34
CA THR A 206 5.49 -4.89 4.91
C THR A 206 4.24 -4.58 4.10
N THR A 207 4.40 -3.83 3.01
CA THR A 207 3.37 -3.67 1.99
C THR A 207 3.63 -4.65 0.85
N ASN A 208 2.72 -5.61 0.67
CA ASN A 208 2.74 -6.54 -0.46
C ASN A 208 1.88 -5.98 -1.60
N ILE A 209 2.44 -5.92 -2.78
CA ILE A 209 1.74 -5.55 -4.02
C ILE A 209 1.36 -6.85 -4.73
N THR A 210 0.08 -7.14 -4.78
CA THR A 210 -0.45 -8.41 -5.29
C THR A 210 -1.25 -8.27 -6.59
N GLY A 211 -1.33 -7.06 -7.13
CA GLY A 211 -1.95 -6.71 -8.41
C GLY A 211 -1.43 -5.35 -8.87
N ALA A 212 -2.10 -4.74 -9.86
CA ALA A 212 -1.67 -3.46 -10.43
C ALA A 212 -2.02 -2.28 -9.52
N VAL A 213 -1.02 -1.74 -8.81
CA VAL A 213 -1.15 -0.61 -7.88
C VAL A 213 -0.41 0.62 -8.42
N THR A 214 -1.09 1.76 -8.42
CA THR A 214 -0.46 3.07 -8.59
C THR A 214 -0.40 3.78 -7.25
N SER A 215 0.79 4.16 -6.78
CA SER A 215 0.92 4.92 -5.54
C SER A 215 1.27 6.38 -5.82
N ASN A 216 0.37 7.28 -5.44
CA ASN A 216 0.58 8.73 -5.48
C ASN A 216 1.16 9.26 -4.15
N SER A 217 1.37 8.39 -3.18
CA SER A 217 1.84 8.72 -1.83
C SER A 217 3.02 7.85 -1.43
N ALA A 218 3.72 8.28 -0.38
CA ALA A 218 4.88 7.55 0.11
C ALA A 218 4.48 6.21 0.76
N ILE A 219 5.31 5.19 0.50
CA ILE A 219 5.31 3.92 1.22
C ILE A 219 6.67 3.86 1.94
N SER A 220 6.66 4.20 3.25
CA SER A 220 7.87 4.41 4.04
C SER A 220 8.39 3.15 4.74
N GLN A 221 7.94 1.99 4.31
CA GLN A 221 8.31 0.67 4.87
C GLN A 221 8.75 -0.28 3.76
N ALA A 222 9.12 -1.51 4.11
CA ALA A 222 9.46 -2.55 3.14
C ALA A 222 8.32 -2.79 2.15
N ILE A 223 8.66 -2.92 0.87
CA ILE A 223 7.73 -3.22 -0.21
C ILE A 223 8.11 -4.58 -0.81
N ASN A 224 7.13 -5.43 -0.97
CA ASN A 224 7.28 -6.72 -1.64
C ASN A 224 6.31 -6.78 -2.82
N ILE A 225 6.83 -6.79 -4.04
CA ILE A 225 6.05 -6.92 -5.27
C ILE A 225 6.12 -8.39 -5.69
N ILE A 226 5.02 -9.11 -5.60
CA ILE A 226 4.97 -10.52 -6.04
C ILE A 226 4.99 -10.63 -7.56
N ALA A 227 5.18 -11.84 -8.10
CA ALA A 227 5.32 -12.05 -9.54
C ALA A 227 4.13 -11.53 -10.39
N ALA A 228 2.91 -11.51 -9.84
CA ALA A 228 1.72 -10.97 -10.50
C ALA A 228 1.42 -9.51 -10.09
N GLY A 229 2.30 -8.88 -9.32
CA GLY A 229 2.15 -7.52 -8.82
C GLY A 229 2.86 -6.51 -9.69
N ASP A 230 2.22 -5.36 -9.92
CA ASP A 230 2.79 -4.21 -10.62
C ASP A 230 2.69 -2.98 -9.71
N LEU A 231 3.79 -2.29 -9.50
CA LEU A 231 3.80 -1.03 -8.74
C LEU A 231 4.27 0.12 -9.60
N THR A 232 3.42 1.10 -9.83
CA THR A 232 3.78 2.41 -10.40
C THR A 232 3.90 3.43 -9.28
N ILE A 233 5.08 4.03 -9.10
CA ILE A 233 5.37 4.94 -8.00
C ILE A 233 6.50 5.92 -8.36
N SER A 234 6.49 7.13 -7.80
CA SER A 234 7.68 7.99 -7.83
C SER A 234 8.79 7.40 -6.96
N ALA A 235 10.03 7.38 -7.47
CA ALA A 235 11.18 6.86 -6.74
C ALA A 235 11.38 7.54 -5.36
N GLY A 236 11.06 8.84 -5.26
CA GLY A 236 11.13 9.59 -4.00
C GLY A 236 10.10 9.16 -2.95
N ASN A 237 9.06 8.45 -3.35
CA ASN A 237 8.02 7.92 -2.46
C ASN A 237 8.33 6.52 -1.90
N ILE A 238 9.45 5.93 -2.32
CA ILE A 238 9.93 4.63 -1.80
C ILE A 238 10.82 4.89 -0.59
N GLY A 239 10.29 4.64 0.60
CA GLY A 239 11.00 4.86 1.85
C GLY A 239 11.62 3.61 2.48
N GLY A 240 11.32 2.41 1.96
CA GLY A 240 11.88 1.13 2.38
C GLY A 240 12.53 0.35 1.24
N ALA A 241 13.25 -0.72 1.58
CA ALA A 241 13.78 -1.64 0.58
C ALA A 241 12.66 -2.30 -0.23
N VAL A 242 12.92 -2.56 -1.51
CA VAL A 242 11.97 -3.22 -2.41
C VAL A 242 12.48 -4.59 -2.80
N THR A 243 11.69 -5.62 -2.54
CA THR A 243 11.85 -6.94 -3.13
C THR A 243 10.85 -7.05 -4.28
N ASN A 244 11.34 -7.14 -5.51
CA ASN A 244 10.50 -7.11 -6.70
C ASN A 244 10.63 -8.40 -7.52
N ALA A 245 9.56 -9.18 -7.58
CA ALA A 245 9.43 -10.34 -8.45
C ALA A 245 8.50 -10.08 -9.66
N GLY A 246 7.75 -8.97 -9.65
CA GLY A 246 6.86 -8.50 -10.71
C GLY A 246 7.44 -7.28 -11.45
N ASP A 247 6.61 -6.26 -11.68
CA ASP A 247 7.01 -5.03 -12.36
C ASP A 247 7.01 -3.82 -11.43
N LEU A 248 8.15 -3.11 -11.37
CA LEU A 248 8.27 -1.82 -10.70
C LEU A 248 8.47 -0.71 -11.74
N ILE A 249 7.55 0.25 -11.79
CA ILE A 249 7.61 1.40 -12.70
C ILE A 249 7.92 2.65 -11.89
N LEU A 250 9.12 3.24 -12.12
CA LEU A 250 9.54 4.48 -11.48
C LEU A 250 9.20 5.66 -12.37
N THR A 251 8.33 6.54 -11.89
CA THR A 251 7.83 7.70 -12.64
C THR A 251 8.71 8.95 -12.50
N GLY A 252 9.87 8.82 -11.86
CA GLY A 252 10.86 9.87 -11.64
C GLY A 252 11.20 10.07 -10.17
N GLY A 253 12.10 11.01 -9.89
CA GLY A 253 12.54 11.33 -8.53
C GLY A 253 13.82 10.60 -8.12
N THR A 254 14.10 10.58 -6.80
CA THR A 254 15.34 9.97 -6.28
C THR A 254 15.06 8.67 -5.56
N LEU A 255 15.59 7.58 -6.07
CA LEU A 255 15.59 6.28 -5.43
C LEU A 255 16.74 6.19 -4.42
N SER A 256 16.41 6.21 -3.13
CA SER A 256 17.40 6.14 -2.04
C SER A 256 17.48 4.77 -1.38
N LYS A 257 16.63 3.82 -1.79
CA LYS A 257 16.54 2.47 -1.22
C LYS A 257 16.83 1.41 -2.28
N ALA A 258 17.40 0.30 -1.83
CA ALA A 258 17.73 -0.80 -2.72
C ALA A 258 16.47 -1.46 -3.31
N VAL A 259 16.55 -1.80 -4.58
CA VAL A 259 15.61 -2.65 -5.30
C VAL A 259 16.32 -3.93 -5.69
N SER A 260 15.73 -5.08 -5.37
CA SER A 260 16.29 -6.40 -5.66
C SER A 260 15.17 -7.39 -6.01
N GLY A 261 15.53 -8.51 -6.59
CA GLY A 261 14.60 -9.59 -6.95
C GLY A 261 14.80 -10.09 -8.37
N ALA A 262 13.84 -10.85 -8.88
CA ALA A 262 13.87 -11.43 -10.22
C ALA A 262 13.00 -10.66 -11.24
N GLY A 263 12.31 -9.61 -10.81
CA GLY A 263 11.41 -8.81 -11.63
C GLY A 263 12.11 -7.77 -12.50
N LEU A 264 11.32 -6.85 -13.05
CA LEU A 264 11.80 -5.76 -13.90
C LEU A 264 11.59 -4.40 -13.22
N THR A 265 12.59 -3.52 -13.28
CA THR A 265 12.42 -2.09 -12.97
C THR A 265 12.40 -1.28 -14.26
N THR A 266 11.29 -0.60 -14.53
CA THR A 266 11.15 0.33 -15.65
C THR A 266 11.30 1.76 -15.19
N ILE A 267 12.24 2.50 -15.77
CA ILE A 267 12.44 3.93 -15.54
C ILE A 267 11.62 4.68 -16.60
N SER A 268 10.49 5.22 -16.20
CA SER A 268 9.54 5.92 -17.07
C SER A 268 9.54 7.44 -16.91
N GLY A 269 10.25 7.97 -15.91
CA GLY A 269 10.51 9.39 -15.70
C GLY A 269 11.93 9.61 -15.21
N ASN A 270 12.45 10.84 -15.35
CA ASN A 270 13.82 11.17 -14.96
C ASN A 270 14.10 10.79 -13.51
N THR A 271 15.03 9.87 -13.32
CA THR A 271 15.30 9.24 -12.03
C THR A 271 16.78 9.36 -11.65
N THR A 272 17.05 9.61 -10.36
CA THR A 272 18.37 9.47 -9.77
C THR A 272 18.40 8.19 -8.92
N ASN A 273 19.28 7.25 -9.26
CA ASN A 273 19.47 6.01 -8.51
C ASN A 273 20.66 6.15 -7.55
N ASN A 274 20.35 6.28 -6.26
CA ASN A 274 21.32 6.28 -5.16
C ASN A 274 21.25 4.99 -4.32
N GLY A 275 20.19 4.21 -4.46
CA GLY A 275 19.92 3.04 -3.64
C GLY A 275 20.40 1.71 -4.22
N GLY A 276 20.58 1.67 -5.52
CA GLY A 276 20.91 0.47 -6.28
C GLY A 276 19.68 -0.29 -6.80
N ILE A 277 19.76 -0.73 -8.04
CA ILE A 277 18.74 -1.58 -8.69
C ILE A 277 19.44 -2.86 -9.15
N ASN A 278 19.36 -3.91 -8.33
CA ASN A 278 20.07 -5.18 -8.48
C ASN A 278 19.23 -6.24 -9.18
N GLN A 279 18.62 -5.87 -10.31
CA GLN A 279 17.77 -6.73 -11.14
C GLN A 279 17.74 -6.21 -12.58
N ALA A 280 16.90 -6.78 -13.44
CA ALA A 280 16.68 -6.27 -14.78
C ALA A 280 16.15 -4.82 -14.76
N VAL A 281 16.68 -3.99 -15.67
CA VAL A 281 16.31 -2.57 -15.78
C VAL A 281 15.98 -2.21 -17.22
N LYS A 282 14.91 -1.43 -17.39
CA LYS A 282 14.55 -0.82 -18.68
C LYS A 282 14.48 0.69 -18.50
N VAL A 283 15.22 1.44 -19.30
CA VAL A 283 15.11 2.91 -19.36
C VAL A 283 14.39 3.31 -20.65
N ASN A 284 13.26 3.97 -20.51
CA ASN A 284 12.41 4.34 -21.64
C ASN A 284 13.04 5.48 -22.47
N SER A 285 12.65 5.59 -23.74
CA SER A 285 13.07 6.68 -24.62
C SER A 285 12.68 8.05 -24.04
N GLY A 286 13.54 9.05 -24.21
CA GLY A 286 13.32 10.41 -23.70
C GLY A 286 13.55 10.57 -22.20
N VAL A 287 13.90 9.51 -21.48
CA VAL A 287 14.11 9.51 -20.02
C VAL A 287 15.60 9.50 -19.69
N THR A 288 16.00 10.22 -18.65
CA THR A 288 17.37 10.21 -18.12
C THR A 288 17.43 9.50 -16.76
N LEU A 289 18.32 8.51 -16.68
CA LEU A 289 18.72 7.88 -15.42
C LEU A 289 20.11 8.39 -15.02
N ALA A 290 20.17 9.17 -13.93
CA ALA A 290 21.41 9.49 -13.24
C ALA A 290 21.74 8.36 -12.26
N ASN A 291 22.76 7.56 -12.55
CA ASN A 291 23.05 6.35 -11.81
C ASN A 291 24.30 6.50 -10.94
N ASN A 292 24.11 6.52 -9.63
CA ASN A 292 25.15 6.67 -8.61
C ASN A 292 25.34 5.40 -7.76
N ALA A 293 24.69 4.28 -8.14
CA ALA A 293 24.74 3.02 -7.40
C ALA A 293 24.64 1.83 -8.36
N ALA A 294 24.69 0.61 -7.86
CA ALA A 294 24.60 -0.60 -8.67
C ALA A 294 23.39 -0.57 -9.63
N LEU A 295 23.57 -0.94 -10.89
CA LEU A 295 22.56 -1.00 -11.92
C LEU A 295 22.63 -2.32 -12.68
N GLY A 296 21.55 -3.06 -12.70
CA GLY A 296 21.52 -4.41 -13.26
C GLY A 296 22.10 -5.44 -12.29
N SER A 297 22.17 -6.67 -12.72
CA SER A 297 22.79 -7.78 -11.98
C SER A 297 23.41 -8.81 -12.94
N ALA A 298 24.04 -9.85 -12.42
CA ALA A 298 24.58 -10.92 -13.25
C ALA A 298 23.51 -11.58 -14.14
N ASN A 299 22.30 -11.69 -13.63
CA ASN A 299 21.14 -12.27 -14.32
C ASN A 299 20.11 -11.22 -14.79
N GLY A 300 20.36 -9.93 -14.51
CA GLY A 300 19.46 -8.82 -14.82
C GLY A 300 20.07 -7.82 -15.80
N ALA A 301 19.75 -7.98 -17.08
CA ALA A 301 20.23 -7.09 -18.14
C ALA A 301 19.65 -5.68 -18.02
N ILE A 302 20.36 -4.71 -18.60
CA ILE A 302 19.94 -3.32 -18.73
C ILE A 302 19.55 -3.06 -20.18
N THR A 303 18.29 -2.68 -20.41
CA THR A 303 17.81 -2.25 -21.73
C THR A 303 17.66 -0.72 -21.70
N ASN A 304 18.45 -0.02 -22.48
CA ASN A 304 18.43 1.44 -22.51
C ASN A 304 17.96 1.99 -23.87
N ALA A 305 16.83 2.67 -23.86
CA ALA A 305 16.36 3.47 -25.01
C ALA A 305 16.43 4.98 -24.73
N GLY A 306 16.72 5.37 -23.50
CA GLY A 306 16.88 6.75 -23.05
C GLY A 306 18.34 7.16 -22.89
N THR A 307 18.63 7.85 -21.81
CA THR A 307 19.98 8.26 -21.42
C THR A 307 20.34 7.68 -20.05
N ILE A 308 21.47 6.99 -19.95
CA ILE A 308 22.06 6.58 -18.68
C ILE A 308 23.35 7.37 -18.48
N ASN A 309 23.46 8.09 -17.37
CA ASN A 309 24.67 8.72 -16.88
C ASN A 309 25.19 7.91 -15.68
N SER A 310 26.32 7.24 -15.79
CA SER A 310 26.82 6.32 -14.77
C SER A 310 28.35 6.30 -14.72
N ASN A 311 28.89 6.00 -13.54
CA ASN A 311 30.23 5.43 -13.47
C ASN A 311 30.18 3.98 -13.97
N ALA A 312 31.21 3.53 -14.70
CA ALA A 312 31.28 2.19 -15.28
C ALA A 312 31.29 1.08 -14.19
N ASP A 313 31.86 1.38 -13.03
CA ASP A 313 31.87 0.46 -11.88
C ASP A 313 30.48 0.08 -11.39
N TYR A 314 29.48 0.92 -11.62
CA TYR A 314 28.10 0.69 -11.19
C TYR A 314 27.30 -0.19 -12.15
N ILE A 315 27.78 -0.40 -13.37
CA ILE A 315 27.12 -1.26 -14.36
C ILE A 315 27.38 -2.74 -13.98
N LYS A 316 26.36 -3.41 -13.50
CA LYS A 316 26.44 -4.80 -12.99
C LYS A 316 25.78 -5.83 -13.90
N GLY A 317 24.97 -5.39 -14.88
CA GLY A 317 24.35 -6.21 -15.92
C GLY A 317 24.87 -5.88 -17.30
N THR A 318 24.71 -6.79 -18.26
CA THR A 318 24.95 -6.50 -19.70
C THR A 318 24.00 -5.39 -20.14
N VAL A 319 24.46 -4.55 -21.08
CA VAL A 319 23.68 -3.41 -21.54
C VAL A 319 23.31 -3.57 -23.02
N ALA A 320 22.01 -3.63 -23.30
CA ALA A 320 21.47 -3.46 -24.64
C ALA A 320 21.08 -1.98 -24.78
N ASN A 321 21.92 -1.20 -25.49
CA ASN A 321 21.78 0.25 -25.59
C ASN A 321 21.34 0.68 -26.98
N SER A 322 20.15 1.22 -27.11
CA SER A 322 19.67 1.89 -28.32
C SER A 322 19.63 3.42 -28.18
N GLY A 323 19.86 3.94 -26.96
CA GLY A 323 19.92 5.35 -26.63
C GLY A 323 21.36 5.83 -26.36
N SER A 324 21.55 6.56 -25.28
CA SER A 324 22.86 7.11 -24.86
C SER A 324 23.30 6.47 -23.54
N LEU A 325 24.55 5.99 -23.52
CA LEU A 325 25.23 5.57 -22.30
C LEU A 325 26.45 6.46 -22.08
N ASN A 326 26.44 7.28 -21.03
CA ASN A 326 27.55 8.17 -20.69
C ASN A 326 28.30 7.61 -19.49
N LEU A 327 29.59 7.29 -19.67
CA LEU A 327 30.45 6.71 -18.64
C LEU A 327 31.40 7.76 -18.09
N SER A 328 31.25 8.12 -16.82
CA SER A 328 32.01 9.16 -16.13
C SER A 328 33.33 8.69 -15.53
N GLY A 329 33.76 7.46 -15.84
CA GLY A 329 35.00 6.84 -15.37
C GLY A 329 34.77 5.45 -14.81
N GLY A 330 35.82 4.84 -14.23
CA GLY A 330 35.75 3.51 -13.62
C GLY A 330 35.99 2.36 -14.59
N THR A 331 35.65 1.14 -14.22
CA THR A 331 35.91 -0.08 -14.96
C THR A 331 34.62 -0.75 -15.43
N LEU A 332 34.45 -0.87 -16.73
CA LEU A 332 33.34 -1.57 -17.36
C LEU A 332 33.67 -3.06 -17.48
N ASN A 333 33.02 -3.87 -16.67
CA ASN A 333 33.17 -5.33 -16.63
C ASN A 333 31.96 -6.06 -17.24
N LYS A 334 31.05 -5.35 -17.91
CA LYS A 334 29.87 -5.91 -18.56
C LYS A 334 29.74 -5.41 -19.98
N ALA A 335 29.46 -6.30 -20.90
CA ALA A 335 29.36 -5.98 -22.32
C ALA A 335 28.25 -4.97 -22.59
N VAL A 336 28.53 -4.05 -23.52
CA VAL A 336 27.58 -3.09 -24.08
C VAL A 336 27.39 -3.37 -25.55
N SER A 337 26.14 -3.47 -25.99
CA SER A 337 25.77 -3.72 -27.39
C SER A 337 24.53 -2.92 -27.78
N GLY A 338 24.26 -2.84 -29.09
CA GLY A 338 23.05 -2.20 -29.60
C GLY A 338 23.36 -1.17 -30.67
N SER A 339 22.37 -0.36 -31.03
CA SER A 339 22.47 0.67 -32.08
C SER A 339 22.75 2.08 -31.52
N GLY A 340 22.84 2.22 -30.21
CA GLY A 340 23.07 3.51 -29.55
C GLY A 340 24.53 3.94 -29.54
N THR A 341 24.86 4.88 -28.65
CA THR A 341 26.23 5.40 -28.48
C THR A 341 26.68 5.31 -27.04
N THR A 342 27.91 4.83 -26.83
CA THR A 342 28.60 4.97 -25.54
C THR A 342 29.52 6.15 -25.59
N THR A 343 29.35 7.15 -24.72
CA THR A 343 30.22 8.31 -24.60
C THR A 343 31.08 8.16 -23.33
N ILE A 344 32.39 8.23 -23.52
CA ILE A 344 33.38 8.20 -22.44
C ILE A 344 33.62 9.64 -22.01
N THR A 345 33.14 10.01 -20.84
CA THR A 345 33.20 11.37 -20.30
C THR A 345 34.17 11.51 -19.13
N GLY A 346 34.75 10.41 -18.66
CA GLY A 346 35.80 10.33 -17.65
C GLY A 346 36.69 9.10 -17.91
N ASN A 347 37.89 9.06 -17.34
CA ASN A 347 38.86 7.99 -17.57
C ASN A 347 38.27 6.62 -17.24
N THR A 348 38.14 5.78 -18.26
CA THR A 348 37.42 4.50 -18.19
C THR A 348 38.31 3.36 -18.69
N THR A 349 38.21 2.21 -18.01
CA THR A 349 38.80 0.94 -18.47
C THR A 349 37.67 0.03 -18.99
N ASN A 350 37.76 -0.41 -20.23
CA ASN A 350 36.84 -1.36 -20.85
C ASN A 350 37.46 -2.76 -20.85
N ASN A 351 36.90 -3.66 -20.04
CA ASN A 351 37.32 -5.06 -19.95
C ASN A 351 36.34 -6.06 -20.60
N ALA A 352 35.16 -5.62 -21.03
CA ALA A 352 34.09 -6.55 -21.44
C ALA A 352 33.55 -6.33 -22.87
N GLY A 353 33.95 -5.26 -23.51
CA GLY A 353 33.57 -4.91 -24.89
C GLY A 353 32.41 -3.91 -24.96
N ILE A 354 32.58 -2.97 -25.88
CA ILE A 354 31.58 -1.98 -26.29
C ILE A 354 31.34 -2.16 -27.81
N ASN A 355 30.34 -2.98 -28.15
CA ASN A 355 30.03 -3.40 -29.52
C ASN A 355 28.98 -2.48 -30.17
N GLN A 356 29.24 -1.19 -30.20
CA GLN A 356 28.39 -0.14 -30.80
C GLN A 356 29.18 1.13 -31.06
N GLY A 357 28.51 2.22 -31.43
CA GLY A 357 29.18 3.52 -31.59
C GLY A 357 29.82 4.00 -30.28
N VAL A 358 31.05 4.52 -30.36
CA VAL A 358 31.80 5.00 -29.20
C VAL A 358 32.28 6.43 -29.46
N LYS A 359 32.13 7.29 -28.44
CA LYS A 359 32.69 8.65 -28.45
C LYS A 359 33.59 8.83 -27.23
N VAL A 360 34.85 9.19 -27.44
CA VAL A 360 35.78 9.55 -26.35
C VAL A 360 35.98 11.07 -26.37
N ASN A 361 35.61 11.71 -25.27
CA ASN A 361 35.70 13.16 -25.15
C ASN A 361 37.14 13.66 -25.01
N ASN A 362 37.37 14.93 -25.34
CA ASN A 362 38.68 15.57 -25.17
C ASN A 362 39.13 15.52 -23.70
N GLY A 363 40.43 15.30 -23.48
CA GLY A 363 41.04 15.22 -22.14
C GLY A 363 40.73 13.94 -21.37
N VAL A 364 40.06 12.95 -21.97
CA VAL A 364 39.68 11.70 -21.35
C VAL A 364 40.48 10.53 -21.93
N THR A 365 40.84 9.57 -21.11
CA THR A 365 41.54 8.35 -21.51
C THR A 365 40.60 7.13 -21.41
N LEU A 366 40.48 6.39 -22.51
CA LEU A 366 39.89 5.07 -22.57
C LEU A 366 41.00 4.02 -22.63
N THR A 367 41.17 3.22 -21.58
CA THR A 367 42.00 2.02 -21.59
C THR A 367 41.15 0.86 -22.09
N ASN A 368 41.45 0.33 -23.26
CA ASN A 368 40.59 -0.68 -23.89
C ASN A 368 41.28 -2.05 -23.98
N ASN A 369 40.74 -3.00 -23.22
CA ASN A 369 41.23 -4.38 -23.13
C ASN A 369 40.28 -5.39 -23.80
N ALA A 370 39.27 -4.92 -24.55
CA ALA A 370 38.24 -5.79 -25.18
C ALA A 370 37.73 -5.14 -26.48
N ALA A 371 36.81 -5.79 -27.19
CA ALA A 371 36.26 -5.26 -28.45
C ALA A 371 35.73 -3.83 -28.27
N LEU A 372 36.03 -2.94 -29.22
CA LEU A 372 35.62 -1.54 -29.24
C LEU A 372 35.09 -1.17 -30.63
N GLY A 373 33.88 -0.65 -30.67
CA GLY A 373 33.17 -0.36 -31.91
C GLY A 373 32.50 -1.59 -32.50
N SER A 374 31.88 -1.43 -33.65
CA SER A 374 31.27 -2.50 -34.43
C SER A 374 31.26 -2.11 -35.92
N ASP A 375 30.93 -3.04 -36.80
CA ASP A 375 30.85 -2.78 -38.25
C ASP A 375 29.90 -1.62 -38.60
N SER A 376 28.84 -1.45 -37.78
CA SER A 376 27.84 -0.37 -37.93
C SER A 376 28.05 0.80 -36.94
N GLY A 377 29.03 0.70 -36.01
CA GLY A 377 29.23 1.66 -34.94
C GLY A 377 30.60 2.32 -34.99
N ALA A 378 30.67 3.56 -35.51
CA ALA A 378 31.91 4.32 -35.61
C ALA A 378 32.49 4.72 -34.24
N ILE A 379 33.80 4.81 -34.14
CA ILE A 379 34.55 5.35 -33.00
C ILE A 379 34.93 6.78 -33.30
N THR A 380 34.48 7.74 -32.52
CA THR A 380 34.91 9.14 -32.60
C THR A 380 35.80 9.43 -31.40
N ASN A 381 37.10 9.68 -31.66
CA ASN A 381 38.06 9.94 -30.60
C ASN A 381 38.56 11.37 -30.62
N ALA A 382 38.30 12.14 -29.58
CA ALA A 382 38.90 13.44 -29.33
C ALA A 382 39.83 13.43 -28.09
N GLY A 383 39.89 12.32 -27.36
CA GLY A 383 40.73 12.10 -26.19
C GLY A 383 41.90 11.16 -26.48
N THR A 384 42.13 10.21 -25.61
CA THR A 384 43.16 9.17 -25.76
C THR A 384 42.52 7.80 -25.69
N ILE A 385 42.81 6.93 -26.66
CA ILE A 385 42.44 5.49 -26.59
C ILE A 385 43.75 4.70 -26.53
N ASN A 386 43.94 3.97 -25.43
CA ASN A 386 45.02 2.99 -25.28
C ASN A 386 44.41 1.60 -25.54
N SER A 387 44.70 1.02 -26.71
CA SER A 387 44.11 -0.26 -27.13
C SER A 387 45.11 -1.10 -27.90
N ASN A 388 44.95 -2.43 -27.82
CA ASN A 388 45.51 -3.32 -28.85
C ASN A 388 44.68 -3.16 -30.13
N ALA A 389 45.32 -3.08 -31.27
CA ALA A 389 44.67 -2.90 -32.59
C ALA A 389 43.64 -4.00 -32.90
N ASP A 390 43.87 -5.23 -32.44
CA ASP A 390 42.98 -6.36 -32.64
C ASP A 390 41.59 -6.18 -31.97
N TYR A 391 41.48 -5.25 -31.02
CA TYR A 391 40.22 -4.94 -30.34
C TYR A 391 39.37 -3.90 -31.06
N ILE A 392 39.94 -3.12 -31.98
CA ILE A 392 39.23 -2.09 -32.73
C ILE A 392 38.40 -2.76 -33.85
N LYS A 393 37.05 -2.67 -33.74
CA LYS A 393 36.11 -3.34 -34.66
C LYS A 393 35.33 -2.36 -35.53
N GLY A 394 35.38 -1.07 -35.29
CA GLY A 394 34.67 -0.04 -36.05
C GLY A 394 35.63 0.92 -36.79
N THR A 395 35.08 1.70 -37.71
CA THR A 395 35.80 2.82 -38.32
C THR A 395 36.13 3.87 -37.25
N VAL A 396 37.37 4.43 -37.32
CA VAL A 396 37.83 5.41 -36.35
C VAL A 396 37.99 6.78 -37.00
N ALA A 397 37.25 7.77 -36.50
CA ALA A 397 37.48 9.18 -36.75
C ALA A 397 38.29 9.72 -35.55
N ASN A 398 39.61 9.94 -35.76
CA ASN A 398 40.52 10.29 -34.69
C ASN A 398 41.01 11.74 -34.83
N SER A 399 40.74 12.57 -33.83
CA SER A 399 41.30 13.91 -33.64
C SER A 399 42.14 14.01 -32.35
N GLY A 400 42.24 12.92 -31.60
CA GLY A 400 43.03 12.80 -30.38
C GLY A 400 44.25 11.87 -30.56
N SER A 401 44.50 11.02 -29.57
CA SER A 401 45.58 10.01 -29.59
C SER A 401 44.98 8.59 -29.61
N LEU A 402 45.58 7.70 -30.38
CA LEU A 402 45.23 6.30 -30.51
C LEU A 402 46.48 5.45 -30.40
#